data_f62d1f0d38bc5537273ca1afa3000262
#
_entry.id   f62d1f0d38bc5537273ca1afa3000262
#
_cell.length_a   1.000
_cell.length_b   1.000
_cell.length_c   1.000
_cell.angle_alpha   90.00
_cell.angle_beta   90.00
_cell.angle_gamma   90.00
#
_symmetry.space_group_name_H-M   'P 1'
#
loop_
_entity.id
_entity.type
_entity.pdbx_description
1 polymer ?
#
loop_
_entity_poly.entity_id
_entity_poly.type
_entity_poly.pdbx_seq_one_letter_code
_entity_poly.pdbx_strand_id
1 'polypeptide(L)'
;MKPLEFDRRYGELDVVVAAFVGQEPDSPEAGTAPPALQAYLRHTWHTRPWALSVAEQQLREYARNPPGRLRLRLGEFYSVPDIGLSESRTQSWLSEMADHIKRSIESGDVPPPVAPQTHWEWHARFGELGQFLGGWFSQDMPDEFGDHDAAVRDYGATVDPQLTARLVGEIHELLALGLEEHDYAVGVAELGMEVEPPAPFPVEAWLRTVADHLRAARPDYTN
;
A
#
# COMPACT_ATOMS: atom_id res chain seq x y z
N MET A 1 19.59 0.04 19.04
CA MET A 1 18.20 0.61 19.09
C MET A 1 17.23 -0.56 19.06
N LYS A 2 16.17 -0.54 19.88
CA LYS A 2 15.14 -1.60 19.87
C LYS A 2 14.14 -1.33 18.72
N PRO A 3 13.46 -2.34 18.17
CA PRO A 3 12.50 -2.13 17.07
C PRO A 3 11.48 -1.01 17.32
N LEU A 4 10.76 -1.05 18.44
CA LEU A 4 9.79 -0.01 18.81
C LEU A 4 10.38 1.42 18.93
N GLU A 5 11.65 1.51 19.28
CA GLU A 5 12.37 2.78 19.36
C GLU A 5 12.74 3.31 17.97
N PHE A 6 13.04 2.38 17.05
CA PHE A 6 13.26 2.69 15.65
C PHE A 6 11.96 3.18 15.00
N ASP A 7 10.85 2.48 15.17
CA ASP A 7 9.55 2.86 14.60
C ASP A 7 9.13 4.27 15.03
N ARG A 8 9.28 4.58 16.32
CA ARG A 8 8.96 5.91 16.83
C ARG A 8 9.83 7.02 16.25
N ARG A 9 11.07 6.69 15.89
CA ARG A 9 12.06 7.68 15.42
C ARG A 9 12.12 7.78 13.91
N TYR A 10 11.88 6.68 13.19
CA TYR A 10 12.10 6.55 11.76
C TYR A 10 10.93 5.87 11.02
N GLY A 11 9.74 5.87 11.59
CA GLY A 11 8.59 5.17 11.00
C GLY A 11 8.21 5.69 9.61
N GLU A 12 8.29 7.00 9.38
CA GLU A 12 7.99 7.56 8.05
C GLU A 12 9.11 7.28 7.04
N LEU A 13 10.37 7.21 7.48
CA LEU A 13 11.47 6.73 6.64
C LEU A 13 11.20 5.29 6.17
N ASP A 14 10.69 4.43 7.06
CA ASP A 14 10.35 3.05 6.72
C ASP A 14 9.27 2.99 5.64
N VAL A 15 8.24 3.81 5.74
CA VAL A 15 7.18 3.89 4.71
C VAL A 15 7.74 4.32 3.35
N VAL A 16 8.68 5.28 3.32
CA VAL A 16 9.38 5.66 2.08
C VAL A 16 10.16 4.49 1.50
N VAL A 17 10.94 3.80 2.34
CA VAL A 17 11.76 2.66 1.91
C VAL A 17 10.88 1.50 1.42
N ALA A 18 9.76 1.23 2.12
CA ALA A 18 8.82 0.17 1.74
C ALA A 18 8.25 0.37 0.33
N ALA A 19 8.06 1.61 -0.11
CA ALA A 19 7.58 1.90 -1.47
C ALA A 19 8.51 1.38 -2.59
N PHE A 20 9.79 1.14 -2.27
CA PHE A 20 10.78 0.61 -3.22
C PHE A 20 10.87 -0.93 -3.23
N VAL A 21 10.19 -1.62 -2.33
CA VAL A 21 10.20 -3.09 -2.30
C VAL A 21 9.52 -3.63 -3.55
N GLY A 22 10.16 -4.58 -4.23
CA GLY A 22 9.64 -5.20 -5.46
C GLY A 22 9.72 -4.31 -6.72
N GLN A 23 10.32 -3.11 -6.63
CA GLN A 23 10.55 -2.28 -7.80
C GLN A 23 11.86 -2.65 -8.49
N GLU A 24 11.84 -2.72 -9.83
CA GLU A 24 13.07 -2.81 -10.63
C GLU A 24 13.89 -1.52 -10.41
N PRO A 25 15.22 -1.62 -10.36
CA PRO A 25 16.08 -0.44 -10.25
C PRO A 25 16.11 0.32 -11.59
N ASP A 26 15.03 1.05 -11.87
CA ASP A 26 15.04 2.01 -12.96
C ASP A 26 16.03 3.12 -12.63
N SER A 27 16.91 3.41 -13.58
CA SER A 27 17.74 4.62 -13.53
C SER A 27 16.85 5.79 -13.94
N PRO A 28 16.32 6.58 -13.01
CA PRO A 28 15.45 7.70 -13.37
C PRO A 28 16.27 8.68 -14.23
N GLU A 29 15.62 9.30 -15.20
CA GLU A 29 16.17 10.45 -15.87
C GLU A 29 16.62 11.49 -14.84
N ALA A 30 17.77 12.10 -15.06
CA ALA A 30 18.38 13.01 -14.09
C ALA A 30 17.36 14.11 -13.67
N GLY A 31 17.01 14.15 -12.40
CA GLY A 31 16.08 15.13 -11.83
C GLY A 31 14.63 14.68 -11.68
N THR A 32 14.23 13.54 -12.23
CA THR A 32 12.89 12.97 -12.06
C THR A 32 12.84 12.09 -10.82
N ALA A 33 11.77 12.15 -10.04
CA ALA A 33 11.57 11.26 -8.91
C ALA A 33 11.37 9.82 -9.42
N PRO A 34 11.98 8.81 -8.76
CA PRO A 34 11.72 7.40 -9.11
C PRO A 34 10.24 7.05 -9.01
N PRO A 35 9.71 6.09 -9.81
CA PRO A 35 8.29 5.70 -9.77
C PRO A 35 7.79 5.32 -8.37
N ALA A 36 8.60 4.60 -7.59
CA ALA A 36 8.31 4.27 -6.20
C ALA A 36 8.11 5.51 -5.31
N LEU A 37 8.97 6.51 -5.46
CA LEU A 37 8.82 7.77 -4.72
C LEU A 37 7.61 8.58 -5.21
N GLN A 38 7.31 8.55 -6.50
CA GLN A 38 6.09 9.18 -7.04
C GLN A 38 4.83 8.54 -6.44
N ALA A 39 4.79 7.20 -6.31
CA ALA A 39 3.71 6.47 -5.65
C ALA A 39 3.57 6.88 -4.18
N TYR A 40 4.69 6.93 -3.44
CA TYR A 40 4.70 7.42 -2.06
C TYR A 40 4.16 8.86 -1.95
N LEU A 41 4.60 9.77 -2.81
CA LEU A 41 4.13 11.16 -2.81
C LEU A 41 2.63 11.24 -3.11
N ARG A 42 2.12 10.55 -4.15
CA ARG A 42 0.68 10.51 -4.45
C ARG A 42 -0.13 10.06 -3.25
N HIS A 43 0.20 8.87 -2.71
CA HIS A 43 -0.50 8.32 -1.57
C HIS A 43 -0.46 9.26 -0.37
N THR A 44 0.73 9.76 0.00
CA THR A 44 0.93 10.53 1.22
C THR A 44 0.29 11.92 1.15
N TRP A 45 0.32 12.60 0.01
CA TRP A 45 -0.35 13.87 -0.18
C TRP A 45 -1.87 13.78 0.08
N HIS A 46 -2.51 12.68 -0.32
CA HIS A 46 -3.96 12.49 -0.17
C HIS A 46 -4.38 11.91 1.18
N THR A 47 -3.50 11.23 1.87
CA THR A 47 -3.84 10.53 3.12
C THR A 47 -3.26 11.20 4.35
N ARG A 48 -1.99 11.61 4.29
CA ARG A 48 -1.21 12.10 5.43
C ARG A 48 -0.21 13.18 5.02
N PRO A 49 -0.63 14.34 4.46
CA PRO A 49 0.28 15.35 3.91
C PRO A 49 1.31 15.86 4.91
N TRP A 50 0.98 15.86 6.19
CA TRP A 50 1.91 16.20 7.28
C TRP A 50 3.10 15.24 7.39
N ALA A 51 2.94 13.98 6.98
CA ALA A 51 3.98 12.96 7.05
C ALA A 51 5.15 13.25 6.09
N LEU A 52 4.93 14.00 5.03
CA LEU A 52 6.00 14.37 4.07
C LEU A 52 7.14 15.13 4.76
N SER A 53 6.83 16.10 5.62
CA SER A 53 7.87 16.86 6.35
C SER A 53 8.60 16.00 7.37
N VAL A 54 7.89 15.04 7.98
CA VAL A 54 8.48 14.10 8.94
C VAL A 54 9.42 13.13 8.21
N ALA A 55 8.99 12.58 7.07
CA ALA A 55 9.81 11.70 6.25
C ALA A 55 11.09 12.40 5.76
N GLU A 56 10.97 13.60 5.23
CA GLU A 56 12.13 14.42 4.80
C GLU A 56 13.14 14.59 5.93
N GLN A 57 12.68 14.97 7.12
CA GLN A 57 13.53 15.14 8.28
C GLN A 57 14.19 13.82 8.72
N GLN A 58 13.43 12.73 8.79
CA GLN A 58 13.94 11.42 9.20
C GLN A 58 14.99 10.87 8.23
N LEU A 59 14.75 11.00 6.90
CA LEU A 59 15.72 10.62 5.88
C LEU A 59 17.04 11.36 6.04
N ARG A 60 17.01 12.68 6.26
CA ARG A 60 18.23 13.48 6.47
C ARG A 60 18.91 13.16 7.80
N GLU A 61 18.15 12.97 8.88
CA GLU A 61 18.71 12.61 10.16
C GLU A 61 19.43 11.26 10.07
N TYR A 62 18.77 10.25 9.46
CA TYR A 62 19.36 8.94 9.30
C TYR A 62 20.58 8.95 8.37
N ALA A 63 20.54 9.71 7.29
CA ALA A 63 21.67 9.87 6.37
C ALA A 63 22.90 10.51 7.05
N ARG A 64 22.68 11.47 7.98
CA ARG A 64 23.79 12.15 8.70
C ARG A 64 24.42 11.29 9.79
N ASN A 65 23.60 10.54 10.52
CA ASN A 65 24.01 9.78 11.70
C ASN A 65 23.54 8.33 11.65
N PRO A 66 23.96 7.56 10.64
CA PRO A 66 23.56 6.17 10.54
C PRO A 66 24.08 5.40 11.76
N PRO A 67 23.23 4.69 12.50
CA PRO A 67 23.66 3.94 13.69
C PRO A 67 24.42 2.66 13.30
N GLY A 68 25.63 2.79 12.82
CA GLY A 68 26.47 1.72 12.28
C GLY A 68 26.37 1.60 10.77
N ARG A 69 26.44 0.40 10.22
CA ARG A 69 26.27 0.17 8.78
C ARG A 69 24.82 0.46 8.37
N LEU A 70 24.62 1.50 7.57
CA LEU A 70 23.31 2.01 7.22
C LEU A 70 22.41 0.94 6.59
N ARG A 71 22.94 0.25 5.56
CA ARG A 71 22.21 -0.80 4.85
C ARG A 71 21.89 -2.00 5.76
N LEU A 72 22.84 -2.43 6.58
CA LEU A 72 22.64 -3.54 7.51
C LEU A 72 21.56 -3.22 8.54
N ARG A 73 21.55 -1.98 9.07
CA ARG A 73 20.54 -1.55 10.04
C ARG A 73 19.16 -1.46 9.44
N LEU A 74 19.01 -0.92 8.26
CA LEU A 74 17.73 -0.94 7.54
C LEU A 74 17.32 -2.38 7.24
N GLY A 75 18.26 -3.24 6.78
CA GLY A 75 17.98 -4.65 6.48
C GLY A 75 17.66 -5.52 7.70
N GLU A 76 18.10 -5.16 8.90
CA GLU A 76 17.77 -5.89 10.15
C GLU A 76 16.32 -5.68 10.60
N PHE A 77 15.75 -4.52 10.31
CA PHE A 77 14.44 -4.12 10.83
C PHE A 77 13.39 -3.96 9.74
N TYR A 78 13.80 -3.70 8.50
CA TYR A 78 12.91 -3.36 7.39
C TYR A 78 13.43 -3.97 6.10
N SER A 79 12.51 -4.28 5.19
CA SER A 79 12.86 -4.71 3.84
C SER A 79 13.46 -3.55 3.07
N VAL A 80 14.78 -3.50 2.99
CA VAL A 80 15.46 -2.57 2.09
C VAL A 80 15.46 -3.19 0.70
N PRO A 81 14.93 -2.51 -0.33
CA PRO A 81 14.98 -3.03 -1.68
C PRO A 81 16.43 -3.23 -2.12
N ASP A 82 16.71 -4.31 -2.80
CA ASP A 82 18.00 -4.49 -3.45
C ASP A 82 18.03 -3.66 -4.73
N ILE A 83 18.40 -2.40 -4.58
CA ILE A 83 18.57 -1.44 -5.68
C ILE A 83 20.02 -1.41 -6.18
N GLY A 84 20.80 -2.42 -5.87
CA GLY A 84 22.19 -2.53 -6.30
C GLY A 84 23.14 -1.48 -5.71
N LEU A 85 22.70 -0.75 -4.68
CA LEU A 85 23.51 0.30 -4.06
C LEU A 85 24.53 -0.26 -3.07
N SER A 86 25.77 0.23 -3.13
CA SER A 86 26.75 0.04 -2.08
C SER A 86 26.35 0.82 -0.81
N GLU A 87 26.91 0.43 0.35
CA GLU A 87 26.65 1.13 1.63
C GLU A 87 26.93 2.65 1.55
N SER A 88 28.00 3.04 0.85
CA SER A 88 28.35 4.46 0.70
C SER A 88 27.34 5.22 -0.19
N ARG A 89 26.70 4.56 -1.13
CA ARG A 89 25.67 5.16 -2.00
C ARG A 89 24.31 5.24 -1.33
N THR A 90 24.02 4.36 -0.37
CA THR A 90 22.74 4.40 0.37
C THR A 90 22.54 5.74 1.09
N GLN A 91 23.60 6.31 1.65
CA GLN A 91 23.52 7.60 2.32
C GLN A 91 23.19 8.75 1.35
N SER A 92 23.82 8.76 0.17
CA SER A 92 23.52 9.72 -0.88
C SER A 92 22.09 9.55 -1.36
N TRP A 93 21.65 8.31 -1.60
CA TRP A 93 20.32 7.98 -2.03
C TRP A 93 19.24 8.48 -1.04
N LEU A 94 19.41 8.25 0.26
CA LEU A 94 18.48 8.78 1.26
C LEU A 94 18.40 10.31 1.23
N SER A 95 19.53 10.98 1.00
CA SER A 95 19.58 12.44 0.88
C SER A 95 18.86 12.91 -0.39
N GLU A 96 19.02 12.21 -1.50
CA GLU A 96 18.32 12.49 -2.78
C GLU A 96 16.81 12.33 -2.63
N MET A 97 16.34 11.25 -1.94
CA MET A 97 14.91 11.06 -1.65
C MET A 97 14.36 12.22 -0.79
N ALA A 98 15.11 12.63 0.22
CA ALA A 98 14.74 13.79 1.03
C ALA A 98 14.65 15.09 0.20
N ASP A 99 15.56 15.28 -0.77
CA ASP A 99 15.52 16.46 -1.66
C ASP A 99 14.31 16.43 -2.60
N HIS A 100 13.89 15.27 -3.08
CA HIS A 100 12.67 15.14 -3.88
C HIS A 100 11.41 15.46 -3.06
N ILE A 101 11.31 14.90 -1.84
CA ILE A 101 10.17 15.17 -0.93
C ILE A 101 10.13 16.67 -0.60
N LYS A 102 11.27 17.27 -0.27
CA LYS A 102 11.35 18.71 0.01
C LYS A 102 10.86 19.55 -1.18
N ARG A 103 11.28 19.24 -2.40
CA ARG A 103 10.82 19.94 -3.61
C ARG A 103 9.32 19.81 -3.81
N SER A 104 8.74 18.62 -3.57
CA SER A 104 7.30 18.40 -3.63
C SER A 104 6.54 19.26 -2.60
N ILE A 105 7.07 19.38 -1.37
CA ILE A 105 6.48 20.24 -0.35
C ILE A 105 6.57 21.73 -0.75
N GLU A 106 7.74 22.17 -1.23
CA GLU A 106 7.98 23.57 -1.60
C GLU A 106 7.18 24.00 -2.82
N SER A 107 6.94 23.13 -3.79
CA SER A 107 6.08 23.43 -4.95
C SER A 107 4.60 23.51 -4.54
N GLY A 108 4.18 22.74 -3.54
CA GLY A 108 2.77 22.63 -3.16
C GLY A 108 1.90 21.91 -4.21
N ASP A 109 2.53 21.31 -5.23
CA ASP A 109 1.82 20.60 -6.28
C ASP A 109 1.36 19.23 -5.76
N VAL A 110 0.07 19.11 -5.47
CA VAL A 110 -0.53 17.85 -5.06
C VAL A 110 -0.74 16.97 -6.30
N PRO A 111 -0.12 15.77 -6.37
CA PRO A 111 -0.33 14.88 -7.49
C PRO A 111 -1.82 14.53 -7.66
N PRO A 112 -2.35 14.42 -8.87
CA PRO A 112 -3.75 14.05 -9.06
C PRO A 112 -4.02 12.65 -8.51
N PRO A 113 -5.24 12.40 -7.96
CA PRO A 113 -5.65 11.07 -7.56
C PRO A 113 -5.86 10.21 -8.81
N VAL A 114 -5.02 9.20 -8.98
CA VAL A 114 -5.11 8.22 -10.07
C VAL A 114 -5.16 6.81 -9.49
N ALA A 115 -5.40 5.81 -10.34
CA ALA A 115 -5.25 4.41 -9.96
C ALA A 115 -3.83 4.14 -9.44
N PRO A 116 -3.66 3.28 -8.41
CA PRO A 116 -2.33 2.88 -7.96
C PRO A 116 -1.50 2.30 -9.12
N GLN A 117 -0.23 2.63 -9.17
CA GLN A 117 0.68 2.24 -10.24
C GLN A 117 1.77 1.27 -9.80
N THR A 118 1.87 1.01 -8.49
CA THR A 118 2.85 0.09 -7.91
C THR A 118 2.19 -0.86 -6.93
N HIS A 119 2.77 -2.04 -6.75
CA HIS A 119 2.33 -3.01 -5.76
C HIS A 119 2.18 -2.39 -4.36
N TRP A 120 3.17 -1.61 -3.92
CA TRP A 120 3.11 -0.91 -2.64
C TRP A 120 1.92 0.04 -2.55
N GLU A 121 1.65 0.83 -3.61
CA GLU A 121 0.56 1.81 -3.62
C GLU A 121 -0.81 1.13 -3.54
N TRP A 122 -1.00 -0.03 -4.19
CA TRP A 122 -2.19 -0.85 -4.04
C TRP A 122 -2.43 -1.25 -2.59
N HIS A 123 -1.43 -1.86 -1.95
CA HIS A 123 -1.54 -2.29 -0.55
C HIS A 123 -1.61 -1.16 0.47
N ALA A 124 -0.94 -0.03 0.21
CA ALA A 124 -1.02 1.13 1.08
C ALA A 124 -2.39 1.81 1.06
N ARG A 125 -3.09 1.75 -0.10
CA ARG A 125 -4.39 2.39 -0.31
C ARG A 125 -5.56 1.48 0.03
N PHE A 126 -5.46 0.20 -0.24
CA PHE A 126 -6.51 -0.81 -0.12
C PHE A 126 -6.09 -1.96 0.81
N GLY A 127 -5.67 -1.61 2.02
CA GLY A 127 -5.08 -2.58 2.96
C GLY A 127 -6.06 -3.66 3.41
N GLU A 128 -7.30 -3.29 3.76
CA GLU A 128 -8.32 -4.26 4.19
C GLU A 128 -8.85 -5.09 3.01
N LEU A 129 -8.95 -4.48 1.83
CA LEU A 129 -9.31 -5.21 0.61
C LEU A 129 -8.22 -6.23 0.26
N GLY A 130 -6.94 -5.87 0.41
CA GLY A 130 -5.83 -6.80 0.23
C GLY A 130 -5.85 -7.96 1.23
N GLN A 131 -6.15 -7.70 2.50
CA GLN A 131 -6.32 -8.75 3.51
C GLN A 131 -7.50 -9.68 3.17
N PHE A 132 -8.63 -9.13 2.74
CA PHE A 132 -9.79 -9.90 2.33
C PHE A 132 -9.50 -10.76 1.10
N LEU A 133 -8.95 -10.18 0.03
CA LEU A 133 -8.68 -10.89 -1.22
C LEU A 133 -7.59 -11.96 -1.03
N GLY A 134 -6.47 -11.64 -0.41
CA GLY A 134 -5.38 -12.59 -0.17
C GLY A 134 -5.70 -13.66 0.86
N GLY A 135 -6.59 -13.38 1.82
CA GLY A 135 -6.95 -14.32 2.89
C GLY A 135 -8.13 -15.24 2.55
N TRP A 136 -9.14 -14.76 1.84
CA TRP A 136 -10.37 -15.52 1.56
C TRP A 136 -10.51 -15.94 0.09
N PHE A 137 -9.70 -15.38 -0.82
CA PHE A 137 -9.73 -15.68 -2.27
C PHE A 137 -8.36 -16.12 -2.79
N SER A 138 -7.57 -16.79 -1.94
CA SER A 138 -6.38 -17.53 -2.34
C SER A 138 -6.76 -18.78 -3.14
N GLN A 139 -5.76 -19.47 -3.71
CA GLN A 139 -5.94 -20.73 -4.43
C GLN A 139 -6.67 -21.80 -3.62
N ASP A 140 -6.63 -21.76 -2.29
CA ASP A 140 -7.23 -22.74 -1.40
C ASP A 140 -8.72 -22.45 -1.10
N MET A 141 -9.26 -21.31 -1.55
CA MET A 141 -10.64 -20.90 -1.30
C MET A 141 -11.69 -21.97 -1.61
N PRO A 142 -11.63 -22.69 -2.75
CA PRO A 142 -12.64 -23.72 -3.06
C PRO A 142 -12.64 -24.88 -2.07
N ASP A 143 -11.50 -25.23 -1.51
CA ASP A 143 -11.36 -26.31 -0.53
C ASP A 143 -11.78 -25.87 0.87
N GLU A 144 -11.54 -24.60 1.23
CA GLU A 144 -11.84 -24.05 2.56
C GLU A 144 -13.29 -23.62 2.70
N PHE A 145 -13.84 -22.92 1.70
CA PHE A 145 -15.17 -22.30 1.76
C PHE A 145 -16.17 -22.90 0.78
N GLY A 146 -15.71 -23.60 -0.26
CA GLY A 146 -16.55 -24.21 -1.29
C GLY A 146 -16.94 -23.23 -2.40
N ASP A 147 -17.44 -22.03 -2.06
CA ASP A 147 -17.82 -21.02 -3.04
C ASP A 147 -17.57 -19.57 -2.54
N HIS A 148 -17.66 -18.60 -3.45
CA HIS A 148 -17.42 -17.19 -3.18
C HIS A 148 -18.38 -16.60 -2.13
N ASP A 149 -19.66 -16.98 -2.17
CA ASP A 149 -20.66 -16.49 -1.22
C ASP A 149 -20.41 -17.01 0.20
N ALA A 150 -19.90 -18.24 0.31
CA ALA A 150 -19.50 -18.80 1.60
C ALA A 150 -18.27 -18.08 2.16
N ALA A 151 -17.26 -17.77 1.34
CA ALA A 151 -16.08 -17.01 1.74
C ALA A 151 -16.48 -15.60 2.23
N VAL A 152 -17.34 -14.88 1.49
CA VAL A 152 -17.85 -13.56 1.92
C VAL A 152 -18.62 -13.63 3.24
N ARG A 153 -19.45 -14.65 3.42
CA ARG A 153 -20.21 -14.83 4.67
C ARG A 153 -19.29 -15.16 5.84
N ASP A 154 -18.27 -15.99 5.64
CA ASP A 154 -17.29 -16.33 6.67
C ASP A 154 -16.52 -15.09 7.13
N TYR A 155 -16.02 -14.27 6.17
CA TYR A 155 -15.41 -12.99 6.50
C TYR A 155 -16.31 -12.10 7.35
N GLY A 156 -17.57 -11.90 6.91
CA GLY A 156 -18.54 -11.07 7.64
C GLY A 156 -18.89 -11.59 9.03
N ALA A 157 -18.77 -12.91 9.26
CA ALA A 157 -19.07 -13.55 10.55
C ALA A 157 -17.88 -13.58 11.52
N THR A 158 -16.64 -13.62 11.00
CA THR A 158 -15.43 -13.86 11.79
C THR A 158 -14.59 -12.61 12.03
N VAL A 159 -14.67 -11.61 11.14
CA VAL A 159 -13.83 -10.39 11.20
C VAL A 159 -14.54 -9.29 11.96
N ASP A 160 -13.75 -8.45 12.65
CA ASP A 160 -14.24 -7.29 13.40
C ASP A 160 -15.12 -6.38 12.54
N PRO A 161 -16.30 -5.95 13.02
CA PRO A 161 -17.21 -5.09 12.26
C PRO A 161 -16.61 -3.76 11.81
N GLN A 162 -15.59 -3.24 12.50
CA GLN A 162 -14.91 -2.01 12.08
C GLN A 162 -14.01 -2.27 10.85
N LEU A 163 -13.31 -3.41 10.81
CA LEU A 163 -12.53 -3.84 9.65
C LEU A 163 -13.43 -4.13 8.45
N THR A 164 -14.55 -4.83 8.68
CA THR A 164 -15.57 -5.04 7.64
C THR A 164 -16.10 -3.70 7.08
N ALA A 165 -16.31 -2.70 7.94
CA ALA A 165 -16.74 -1.37 7.49
C ALA A 165 -15.67 -0.67 6.65
N ARG A 166 -14.40 -0.82 7.02
CA ARG A 166 -13.26 -0.27 6.27
C ARG A 166 -13.16 -0.95 4.92
N LEU A 167 -13.23 -2.28 4.87
CA LEU A 167 -13.28 -3.04 3.62
C LEU A 167 -14.36 -2.52 2.66
N VAL A 168 -15.60 -2.35 3.15
CA VAL A 168 -16.69 -1.80 2.32
C VAL A 168 -16.36 -0.39 1.82
N GLY A 169 -15.73 0.44 2.66
CA GLY A 169 -15.24 1.76 2.25
C GLY A 169 -14.19 1.70 1.16
N GLU A 170 -13.20 0.82 1.29
CA GLU A 170 -12.13 0.60 0.30
C GLU A 170 -12.66 0.05 -1.02
N ILE A 171 -13.64 -0.88 -1.00
CA ILE A 171 -14.32 -1.34 -2.22
C ILE A 171 -15.00 -0.16 -2.93
N HIS A 172 -15.72 0.69 -2.21
CA HIS A 172 -16.35 1.87 -2.83
C HIS A 172 -15.35 2.86 -3.37
N GLU A 173 -14.23 3.05 -2.69
CA GLU A 173 -13.15 3.91 -3.17
C GLU A 173 -12.55 3.35 -4.47
N LEU A 174 -12.28 2.03 -4.54
CA LEU A 174 -11.79 1.38 -5.74
C LEU A 174 -12.78 1.52 -6.89
N LEU A 175 -14.06 1.28 -6.65
CA LEU A 175 -15.12 1.42 -7.65
C LEU A 175 -15.29 2.87 -8.14
N ALA A 176 -15.03 3.86 -7.28
CA ALA A 176 -15.10 5.28 -7.64
C ALA A 176 -13.97 5.73 -8.58
N LEU A 177 -12.91 4.92 -8.74
CA LEU A 177 -11.85 5.20 -9.73
C LEU A 177 -12.34 5.04 -11.16
N GLY A 178 -13.43 4.28 -11.41
CA GLY A 178 -14.00 4.08 -12.74
C GLY A 178 -13.04 3.42 -13.71
N LEU A 179 -12.36 2.38 -13.26
CA LEU A 179 -11.35 1.65 -14.05
C LEU A 179 -12.01 0.82 -15.16
N GLU A 180 -11.24 0.49 -16.17
CA GLU A 180 -11.63 -0.55 -17.14
C GLU A 180 -11.55 -1.93 -16.47
N GLU A 181 -12.32 -2.92 -17.01
CA GLU A 181 -12.37 -4.28 -16.42
C GLU A 181 -10.99 -4.93 -16.28
N HIS A 182 -10.13 -4.72 -17.27
CA HIS A 182 -8.74 -5.22 -17.22
C HIS A 182 -7.97 -4.64 -16.04
N ASP A 183 -8.13 -3.35 -15.77
CA ASP A 183 -7.42 -2.67 -14.68
C ASP A 183 -7.96 -3.10 -13.30
N TYR A 184 -9.27 -3.39 -13.20
CA TYR A 184 -9.83 -4.01 -12.01
C TYR A 184 -9.24 -5.40 -11.79
N ALA A 185 -9.13 -6.23 -12.84
CA ALA A 185 -8.54 -7.57 -12.73
C ALA A 185 -7.07 -7.51 -12.27
N VAL A 186 -6.29 -6.58 -12.83
CA VAL A 186 -4.90 -6.33 -12.38
C VAL A 186 -4.90 -5.90 -10.91
N GLY A 187 -5.75 -4.96 -10.52
CA GLY A 187 -5.79 -4.43 -9.16
C GLY A 187 -6.14 -5.49 -8.11
N VAL A 188 -7.13 -6.35 -8.36
CA VAL A 188 -7.48 -7.41 -7.40
C VAL A 188 -6.39 -8.50 -7.33
N ALA A 189 -5.71 -8.80 -8.44
CA ALA A 189 -4.56 -9.70 -8.45
C ALA A 189 -3.37 -9.13 -7.66
N GLU A 190 -3.05 -7.84 -7.84
CA GLU A 190 -2.04 -7.13 -7.03
C GLU A 190 -2.36 -7.16 -5.52
N LEU A 191 -3.64 -7.16 -5.17
CA LEU A 191 -4.14 -7.26 -3.80
C LEU A 191 -4.22 -8.70 -3.28
N GLY A 192 -3.75 -9.68 -4.06
CA GLY A 192 -3.60 -11.07 -3.63
C GLY A 192 -4.78 -11.98 -3.98
N MET A 193 -5.71 -11.57 -4.83
CA MET A 193 -6.77 -12.45 -5.32
C MET A 193 -6.21 -13.46 -6.32
N GLU A 194 -6.35 -14.75 -6.04
CA GLU A 194 -5.87 -15.85 -6.88
C GLU A 194 -7.02 -16.62 -7.56
N VAL A 195 -8.26 -16.44 -7.08
CA VAL A 195 -9.46 -17.07 -7.62
C VAL A 195 -10.29 -16.03 -8.36
N GLU A 196 -10.57 -16.26 -9.64
CA GLU A 196 -11.39 -15.35 -10.45
C GLU A 196 -12.81 -15.19 -9.86
N PRO A 197 -13.48 -14.03 -10.04
CA PRO A 197 -14.87 -13.85 -9.67
C PRO A 197 -15.77 -14.92 -10.29
N PRO A 198 -16.90 -15.29 -9.64
CA PRO A 198 -17.79 -16.32 -10.17
C PRO A 198 -18.42 -15.87 -11.49
N ALA A 199 -18.35 -16.71 -12.52
CA ALA A 199 -19.03 -16.41 -13.79
C ALA A 199 -20.55 -16.23 -13.59
N PRO A 200 -21.21 -15.28 -14.27
CA PRO A 200 -20.67 -14.43 -15.36
C PRO A 200 -20.23 -13.01 -14.90
N PHE A 201 -19.93 -12.81 -13.63
CA PHE A 201 -19.68 -11.48 -13.08
C PHE A 201 -18.28 -10.94 -13.49
N PRO A 202 -18.20 -9.73 -14.08
CA PRO A 202 -16.97 -8.99 -14.13
C PRO A 202 -16.53 -8.55 -12.72
N VAL A 203 -15.25 -8.24 -12.53
CA VAL A 203 -14.68 -7.86 -11.22
C VAL A 203 -15.45 -6.71 -10.57
N GLU A 204 -15.74 -5.64 -11.34
CA GLU A 204 -16.49 -4.49 -10.85
C GLU A 204 -17.85 -4.89 -10.27
N ALA A 205 -18.63 -5.69 -11.00
CA ALA A 205 -19.97 -6.10 -10.58
C ALA A 205 -19.93 -7.05 -9.36
N TRP A 206 -18.92 -7.93 -9.31
CA TRP A 206 -18.71 -8.82 -8.17
C TRP A 206 -18.35 -8.02 -6.91
N LEU A 207 -17.42 -7.07 -6.99
CA LEU A 207 -17.06 -6.21 -5.86
C LEU A 207 -18.25 -5.43 -5.31
N ARG A 208 -19.15 -4.94 -6.19
CA ARG A 208 -20.40 -4.30 -5.75
C ARG A 208 -21.27 -5.26 -4.94
N THR A 209 -21.43 -6.50 -5.43
CA THR A 209 -22.20 -7.54 -4.74
C THR A 209 -21.60 -7.87 -3.38
N VAL A 210 -20.27 -8.01 -3.31
CA VAL A 210 -19.55 -8.22 -2.04
C VAL A 210 -19.83 -7.09 -1.04
N ALA A 211 -19.68 -5.83 -1.47
CA ALA A 211 -19.95 -4.68 -0.60
C ALA A 211 -21.40 -4.66 -0.09
N ASP A 212 -22.36 -5.00 -0.92
CA ASP A 212 -23.77 -5.05 -0.54
C ASP A 212 -24.05 -6.19 0.44
N HIS A 213 -23.48 -7.39 0.25
CA HIS A 213 -23.61 -8.52 1.16
C HIS A 213 -23.02 -8.19 2.55
N LEU A 214 -21.80 -7.63 2.60
CA LEU A 214 -21.14 -7.26 3.86
C LEU A 214 -21.89 -6.15 4.59
N ARG A 215 -22.54 -5.23 3.85
CA ARG A 215 -23.37 -4.17 4.44
C ARG A 215 -24.67 -4.72 5.01
N ALA A 216 -25.33 -5.67 4.31
CA ALA A 216 -26.57 -6.29 4.76
C ALA A 216 -26.39 -7.23 5.97
N ALA A 217 -25.21 -7.83 6.11
CA ALA A 217 -24.87 -8.70 7.24
C ALA A 217 -24.64 -7.95 8.56
N ARG A 218 -24.61 -6.60 8.56
CA ARG A 218 -24.45 -5.79 9.77
C ARG A 218 -25.73 -5.87 10.61
N PRO A 219 -25.65 -6.28 11.91
CA PRO A 219 -26.75 -6.05 12.82
C PRO A 219 -26.95 -4.53 12.98
N ASP A 220 -28.21 -4.08 12.80
CA ASP A 220 -28.60 -2.70 13.11
C ASP A 220 -28.31 -2.41 14.59
N TYR A 221 -27.17 -1.78 14.88
CA TYR A 221 -26.95 -1.15 16.18
C TYR A 221 -27.75 0.17 16.26
N THR A 222 -29.06 0.08 16.11
CA THR A 222 -29.98 1.13 16.53
C THR A 222 -30.40 0.83 17.97
N ASN A 223 -29.64 1.37 18.92
CA ASN A 223 -30.12 1.74 20.25
C ASN A 223 -29.26 2.86 20.83
#